data_e012052ba31db233a2623ab9299472cd
#
_entry.id   e012052ba31db233a2623ab9299472cd
#
_cell.length_a   1.000
_cell.length_b   1.000
_cell.length_c   1.000
_cell.angle_alpha   90.00
_cell.angle_beta   90.00
_cell.angle_gamma   90.00
#
_symmetry.space_group_name_H-M   'P 1'
#
loop_
_entity.id
_entity.type
_entity.pdbx_description
1 polymer ?
#
loop_
_entity_poly.entity_id
_entity_poly.type
_entity_poly.pdbx_seq_one_letter_code
_entity_poly.pdbx_strand_id
1 'polypeptide(L)'
;MQWQQRDALWLLAPTQAKGVIQFIGGSGLGATPQLSYRRLLEAMAQRGWLVQCWSYLPGFDHQLLAVQAWRGFRSQRQEQLPVLRLGHSMGCKLHLLAPDQGRGAQAEVLLSFNNFAADRSIPLLGELAPRLGVTSEFSPGPDETLRIINSQLPQRPRLLIRFRDDQLDQSRQLLRFLPGGEAFNELQQLGGDHLTPASAGLRQQWLGGLGDGPRQRELNRLAEAIEQWWQQRGD
;
A
#
# COMPACT_ATOMS: atom_id res chain seq x y z
N MET A 1 6.76 16.96 14.08
CA MET A 1 6.10 16.84 12.76
C MET A 1 4.60 16.91 12.96
N GLN A 2 3.87 17.58 12.07
CA GLN A 2 2.40 17.70 12.11
C GLN A 2 1.83 17.27 10.77
N TRP A 3 0.71 16.55 10.82
CA TRP A 3 -0.04 16.18 9.63
C TRP A 3 -0.71 17.39 9.00
N GLN A 4 -0.58 17.53 7.69
CA GLN A 4 -1.21 18.58 6.90
C GLN A 4 -2.03 17.94 5.79
N GLN A 5 -3.27 18.40 5.62
CA GLN A 5 -4.10 17.95 4.51
C GLN A 5 -3.98 18.92 3.33
N ARG A 6 -3.81 18.35 2.13
CA ARG A 6 -3.85 19.07 0.85
C ARG A 6 -4.69 18.26 -0.11
N ASP A 7 -5.87 18.71 -0.39
CA ASP A 7 -6.88 17.98 -1.17
C ASP A 7 -7.11 16.56 -0.60
N ALA A 8 -6.93 15.52 -1.41
CA ALA A 8 -7.03 14.12 -1.01
C ALA A 8 -5.74 13.55 -0.40
N LEU A 9 -4.69 14.37 -0.22
CA LEU A 9 -3.41 13.93 0.36
C LEU A 9 -3.27 14.42 1.80
N TRP A 10 -2.76 13.54 2.65
CA TRP A 10 -2.21 13.86 3.95
C TRP A 10 -0.69 13.82 3.88
N LEU A 11 -0.06 14.87 4.34
CA LEU A 11 1.38 15.07 4.28
C LEU A 11 1.98 15.09 5.69
N LEU A 12 3.11 14.40 5.86
CA LEU A 12 3.90 14.47 7.08
C LEU A 12 5.37 14.67 6.69
N ALA A 13 5.88 15.87 6.92
CA ALA A 13 7.22 16.27 6.52
C ALA A 13 8.20 16.25 7.69
N PRO A 14 9.38 15.62 7.57
CA PRO A 14 10.51 15.81 8.47
C PRO A 14 11.16 17.17 8.21
N THR A 15 12.06 17.58 9.11
CA THR A 15 12.83 18.83 8.94
C THR A 15 13.68 18.80 7.67
N GLN A 16 14.26 17.63 7.37
CA GLN A 16 15.02 17.38 6.14
C GLN A 16 14.60 16.03 5.56
N ALA A 17 14.09 16.05 4.34
CA ALA A 17 13.63 14.85 3.66
C ALA A 17 14.74 14.24 2.81
N LYS A 18 14.97 12.93 2.94
CA LYS A 18 15.88 12.14 2.09
C LYS A 18 15.18 11.53 0.88
N GLY A 19 13.85 11.47 0.89
CA GLY A 19 13.02 10.92 -0.16
C GLY A 19 11.54 11.08 0.18
N VAL A 20 10.69 10.67 -0.75
CA VAL A 20 9.24 10.73 -0.64
C VAL A 20 8.66 9.33 -0.58
N ILE A 21 7.80 9.05 0.38
CA ILE A 21 6.92 7.88 0.38
C ILE A 21 5.55 8.29 -0.14
N GLN A 22 5.12 7.69 -1.24
CA GLN A 22 3.74 7.76 -1.74
C GLN A 22 2.98 6.53 -1.22
N PHE A 23 2.11 6.75 -0.23
CA PHE A 23 1.39 5.67 0.46
C PHE A 23 -0.07 5.57 0.03
N ILE A 24 -0.50 4.33 -0.28
CA ILE A 24 -1.91 3.97 -0.48
C ILE A 24 -2.27 2.82 0.47
N GLY A 25 -3.25 3.05 1.32
CA GLY A 25 -3.76 2.04 2.26
C GLY A 25 -4.71 1.03 1.62
N GLY A 26 -5.09 0.01 2.37
CA GLY A 26 -6.09 -0.98 1.98
C GLY A 26 -7.52 -0.42 1.95
N SER A 27 -8.43 -1.19 1.38
CA SER A 27 -9.86 -0.86 1.29
C SER A 27 -10.45 -0.53 2.67
N GLY A 28 -11.24 0.55 2.75
CA GLY A 28 -11.82 1.05 3.99
C GLY A 28 -10.83 1.81 4.88
N LEU A 29 -9.66 1.25 5.17
CA LEU A 29 -8.61 1.90 5.96
C LEU A 29 -7.96 3.08 5.23
N GLY A 30 -8.00 3.07 3.90
CA GLY A 30 -7.49 4.14 3.04
C GLY A 30 -8.33 5.43 3.07
N ALA A 31 -9.51 5.42 3.69
CA ALA A 31 -10.33 6.62 3.84
C ALA A 31 -9.70 7.64 4.82
N THR A 32 -9.01 7.16 5.84
CA THR A 32 -8.31 7.99 6.84
C THR A 32 -6.90 7.47 7.10
N PRO A 33 -6.01 7.46 6.07
CA PRO A 33 -4.72 6.78 6.17
C PRO A 33 -3.81 7.36 7.25
N GLN A 34 -3.88 8.67 7.50
CA GLN A 34 -3.16 9.37 8.57
C GLN A 34 -3.54 8.89 9.98
N LEU A 35 -4.71 8.26 10.14
CA LEU A 35 -5.15 7.64 11.39
C LEU A 35 -4.89 6.14 11.38
N SER A 36 -5.38 5.46 10.34
CA SER A 36 -5.34 4.00 10.23
C SER A 36 -3.92 3.43 10.17
N TYR A 37 -2.95 4.17 9.57
CA TYR A 37 -1.56 3.76 9.41
C TYR A 37 -0.58 4.66 10.16
N ARG A 38 -1.08 5.46 11.09
CA ARG A 38 -0.35 6.53 11.76
C ARG A 38 1.03 6.12 12.23
N ARG A 39 1.13 5.01 12.98
CA ARG A 39 2.40 4.56 13.57
C ARG A 39 3.44 4.19 12.53
N LEU A 40 3.05 3.46 11.48
CA LEU A 40 3.96 3.11 10.39
C LEU A 40 4.45 4.38 9.68
N LEU A 41 3.54 5.26 9.31
CA LEU A 41 3.85 6.45 8.55
C LEU A 41 4.69 7.46 9.36
N GLU A 42 4.40 7.62 10.66
CA GLU A 42 5.23 8.43 11.56
C GLU A 42 6.61 7.80 11.78
N ALA A 43 6.72 6.46 11.87
CA ALA A 43 8.01 5.78 11.96
C ALA A 43 8.86 5.98 10.70
N MET A 44 8.25 6.02 9.52
CA MET A 44 8.96 6.33 8.27
C MET A 44 9.36 7.82 8.21
N ALA A 45 8.49 8.73 8.64
CA ALA A 45 8.82 10.16 8.69
C ALA A 45 9.97 10.46 9.69
N GLN A 46 10.02 9.76 10.84
CA GLN A 46 11.14 9.84 11.79
C GLN A 46 12.47 9.34 11.19
N ARG A 47 12.42 8.51 10.16
CA ARG A 47 13.59 8.04 9.39
C ARG A 47 13.96 8.96 8.23
N GLY A 48 13.35 10.16 8.15
CA GLY A 48 13.67 11.17 7.15
C GLY A 48 12.85 11.08 5.86
N TRP A 49 11.74 10.35 5.83
CA TRP A 49 10.86 10.32 4.67
C TRP A 49 9.79 11.42 4.73
N LEU A 50 9.63 12.15 3.63
CA LEU A 50 8.41 12.93 3.40
C LEU A 50 7.29 11.95 3.05
N VAL A 51 6.31 11.83 3.94
CA VAL A 51 5.17 10.93 3.71
C VAL A 51 4.04 11.69 3.03
N GLN A 52 3.57 11.15 1.91
CA GLN A 52 2.35 11.55 1.22
C GLN A 52 1.41 10.36 1.24
N CYS A 53 0.26 10.46 1.89
CA CYS A 53 -0.71 9.37 1.88
C CYS A 53 -2.03 9.82 1.27
N TRP A 54 -2.53 9.03 0.33
CA TRP A 54 -3.74 9.31 -0.39
C TRP A 54 -4.97 8.80 0.36
N SER A 55 -5.95 9.69 0.54
CA SER A 55 -7.24 9.39 1.18
C SER A 55 -8.30 9.14 0.12
N TYR A 56 -9.01 8.02 0.21
CA TYR A 56 -10.02 7.64 -0.76
C TYR A 56 -11.12 6.77 -0.17
N LEU A 57 -12.28 6.79 -0.79
CA LEU A 57 -13.34 5.82 -0.54
C LEU A 57 -13.20 4.64 -1.52
N PRO A 58 -13.36 3.39 -1.03
CA PRO A 58 -13.32 2.22 -1.90
C PRO A 58 -14.40 2.30 -2.98
N GLY A 59 -14.08 1.82 -4.17
CA GLY A 59 -14.98 1.73 -5.31
C GLY A 59 -14.69 0.48 -6.14
N PHE A 60 -15.55 0.20 -7.12
CA PHE A 60 -15.39 -0.96 -8.01
C PHE A 60 -14.41 -0.71 -9.16
N ASP A 61 -14.25 0.54 -9.57
CA ASP A 61 -13.30 0.92 -10.63
C ASP A 61 -11.92 1.22 -10.04
N HIS A 62 -11.10 0.18 -9.94
CA HIS A 62 -9.74 0.27 -9.43
C HIS A 62 -8.80 1.01 -10.41
N GLN A 63 -9.11 0.99 -11.71
CA GLN A 63 -8.32 1.76 -12.69
C GLN A 63 -8.53 3.26 -12.48
N LEU A 64 -9.77 3.68 -12.28
CA LEU A 64 -10.08 5.08 -11.97
C LEU A 64 -9.42 5.52 -10.66
N LEU A 65 -9.51 4.70 -9.61
CA LEU A 65 -8.87 4.97 -8.32
C LEU A 65 -7.35 5.11 -8.46
N ALA A 66 -6.70 4.24 -9.24
CA ALA A 66 -5.26 4.32 -9.51
C ALA A 66 -4.87 5.62 -10.23
N VAL A 67 -5.69 6.06 -11.22
CA VAL A 67 -5.50 7.35 -11.91
C VAL A 67 -5.67 8.53 -10.95
N GLN A 68 -6.67 8.50 -10.08
CA GLN A 68 -6.90 9.56 -9.10
C GLN A 68 -5.76 9.68 -8.09
N ALA A 69 -5.29 8.54 -7.55
CA ALA A 69 -4.13 8.50 -6.65
C ALA A 69 -2.88 9.06 -7.32
N TRP A 70 -2.58 8.61 -8.53
CA TRP A 70 -1.43 9.09 -9.31
C TRP A 70 -1.49 10.60 -9.57
N ARG A 71 -2.66 11.14 -9.95
CA ARG A 71 -2.86 12.59 -10.13
C ARG A 71 -2.62 13.36 -8.83
N GLY A 72 -3.16 12.84 -7.71
CA GLY A 72 -2.95 13.41 -6.39
C GLY A 72 -1.47 13.51 -6.03
N PHE A 73 -0.73 12.42 -6.14
CA PHE A 73 0.72 12.42 -5.86
C PHE A 73 1.49 13.34 -6.80
N ARG A 74 1.12 13.38 -8.07
CA ARG A 74 1.78 14.25 -9.06
C ARG A 74 1.58 15.73 -8.76
N SER A 75 0.44 16.15 -8.22
CA SER A 75 0.18 17.55 -7.85
C SER A 75 1.09 18.06 -6.71
N GLN A 76 1.65 17.13 -5.92
CA GLN A 76 2.56 17.43 -4.79
C GLN A 76 3.98 16.87 -5.01
N ARG A 77 4.39 16.72 -6.28
CA ARG A 77 5.69 16.13 -6.65
C ARG A 77 6.85 16.99 -6.12
N GLN A 78 7.84 16.31 -5.56
CA GLN A 78 9.13 16.89 -5.17
C GLN A 78 10.19 16.41 -6.17
N GLU A 79 10.57 17.28 -7.11
CA GLU A 79 11.40 16.87 -8.28
C GLU A 79 12.79 16.39 -7.91
N GLN A 80 13.33 16.84 -6.79
CA GLN A 80 14.70 16.53 -6.37
C GLN A 80 14.81 15.31 -5.44
N LEU A 81 13.69 14.76 -5.00
CA LEU A 81 13.69 13.67 -4.03
C LEU A 81 13.34 12.34 -4.68
N PRO A 82 14.05 11.25 -4.35
CA PRO A 82 13.68 9.93 -4.78
C PRO A 82 12.33 9.52 -4.20
N VAL A 83 11.54 8.79 -4.99
CA VAL A 83 10.19 8.36 -4.63
C VAL A 83 10.15 6.86 -4.38
N LEU A 84 9.63 6.46 -3.23
CA LEU A 84 9.26 5.09 -2.88
C LEU A 84 7.73 4.97 -2.86
N ARG A 85 7.15 4.11 -3.67
CA ARG A 85 5.73 3.75 -3.56
C ARG A 85 5.56 2.69 -2.50
N LEU A 86 4.67 2.94 -1.55
CA LEU A 86 4.34 2.02 -0.47
C LEU A 86 2.85 1.73 -0.50
N GLY A 87 2.47 0.50 -0.77
CA GLY A 87 1.08 0.05 -0.79
C GLY A 87 0.79 -0.98 0.28
N HIS A 88 -0.43 -1.00 0.78
CA HIS A 88 -0.95 -2.09 1.62
C HIS A 88 -2.23 -2.65 1.02
N SER A 89 -2.32 -3.99 0.93
CA SER A 89 -3.52 -4.70 0.47
C SER A 89 -3.97 -4.20 -0.91
N MET A 90 -5.20 -3.69 -1.07
CA MET A 90 -5.68 -3.06 -2.30
C MET A 90 -4.79 -1.88 -2.75
N GLY A 91 -4.18 -1.14 -1.84
CA GLY A 91 -3.25 -0.06 -2.17
C GLY A 91 -2.06 -0.50 -3.01
N CYS A 92 -1.60 -1.74 -2.84
CA CYS A 92 -0.59 -2.34 -3.72
C CYS A 92 -1.11 -2.43 -5.17
N LYS A 93 -2.32 -2.94 -5.35
CA LYS A 93 -2.98 -3.04 -6.67
C LYS A 93 -3.09 -1.68 -7.34
N LEU A 94 -3.50 -0.64 -6.59
CA LEU A 94 -3.65 0.71 -7.12
C LEU A 94 -2.31 1.32 -7.58
N HIS A 95 -1.21 1.07 -6.87
CA HIS A 95 0.12 1.48 -7.31
C HIS A 95 0.55 0.75 -8.60
N LEU A 96 0.30 -0.55 -8.70
CA LEU A 96 0.64 -1.36 -9.86
C LEU A 96 -0.21 -1.03 -11.10
N LEU A 97 -1.42 -0.49 -10.92
CA LEU A 97 -2.31 -0.01 -11.98
C LEU A 97 -2.11 1.47 -12.32
N ALA A 98 -1.16 2.17 -11.69
CA ALA A 98 -0.93 3.58 -11.96
C ALA A 98 -0.59 3.82 -13.43
N PRO A 99 -1.13 4.90 -14.07
CA PRO A 99 -1.01 5.12 -15.51
C PRO A 99 0.42 5.37 -15.98
N ASP A 100 1.30 5.78 -15.10
CA ASP A 100 2.73 5.91 -15.38
C ASP A 100 3.50 4.58 -15.30
N GLN A 101 2.82 3.48 -15.02
CA GLN A 101 3.42 2.15 -14.89
C GLN A 101 4.57 2.13 -13.88
N GLY A 102 4.45 2.95 -12.83
CA GLY A 102 5.46 3.11 -11.79
C GLY A 102 6.65 4.01 -12.17
N ARG A 103 6.79 4.53 -13.42
CA ARG A 103 7.98 5.30 -13.86
C ARG A 103 8.27 6.54 -13.00
N GLY A 104 7.32 7.02 -12.23
CA GLY A 104 7.51 8.14 -11.29
C GLY A 104 8.16 7.76 -9.97
N ALA A 105 8.57 6.50 -9.76
CA ALA A 105 9.19 6.04 -8.52
C ALA A 105 10.47 5.26 -8.80
N GLN A 106 11.42 5.28 -7.87
CA GLN A 106 12.67 4.48 -7.93
C GLN A 106 12.40 3.02 -7.53
N ALA A 107 11.51 2.80 -6.57
CA ALA A 107 11.18 1.47 -6.09
C ALA A 107 9.75 1.39 -5.55
N GLU A 108 9.30 0.16 -5.31
CA GLU A 108 7.96 -0.12 -4.77
C GLU A 108 8.04 -1.11 -3.62
N VAL A 109 7.29 -0.86 -2.54
CA VAL A 109 7.09 -1.77 -1.41
C VAL A 109 5.62 -2.15 -1.34
N LEU A 110 5.35 -3.44 -1.40
CA LEU A 110 4.01 -4.02 -1.49
C LEU A 110 3.74 -4.88 -0.26
N LEU A 111 2.91 -4.37 0.66
CA LEU A 111 2.57 -5.04 1.92
C LEU A 111 1.28 -5.83 1.75
N SER A 112 1.31 -7.15 1.94
CA SER A 112 0.11 -8.00 1.88
C SER A 112 -0.73 -7.76 0.64
N PHE A 113 -0.15 -7.91 -0.54
CA PHE A 113 -0.87 -7.71 -1.80
C PHE A 113 -2.16 -8.53 -1.84
N ASN A 114 -3.26 -7.86 -2.18
CA ASN A 114 -4.59 -8.46 -2.29
C ASN A 114 -5.23 -8.09 -3.63
N ASN A 115 -5.75 -9.11 -4.33
CA ASN A 115 -6.41 -8.98 -5.62
C ASN A 115 -7.58 -9.97 -5.74
N PHE A 116 -8.34 -10.16 -4.65
CA PHE A 116 -9.57 -10.97 -4.70
C PHE A 116 -10.66 -10.28 -5.52
N ALA A 117 -11.59 -11.08 -6.03
CA ALA A 117 -12.81 -10.60 -6.65
C ALA A 117 -13.72 -9.91 -5.60
N ALA A 118 -14.67 -9.12 -6.07
CA ALA A 118 -15.51 -8.29 -5.21
C ALA A 118 -16.37 -9.12 -4.24
N ASP A 119 -16.86 -10.25 -4.68
CA ASP A 119 -17.66 -11.20 -3.89
C ASP A 119 -16.91 -11.74 -2.66
N ARG A 120 -15.58 -11.89 -2.78
CA ARG A 120 -14.71 -12.31 -1.66
C ARG A 120 -14.20 -11.15 -0.81
N SER A 121 -14.18 -9.95 -1.36
CA SER A 121 -13.61 -8.77 -0.70
C SER A 121 -14.64 -7.99 0.12
N ILE A 122 -15.92 -8.09 -0.23
CA ILE A 122 -17.01 -7.36 0.39
C ILE A 122 -17.98 -8.36 1.01
N PRO A 123 -18.11 -8.40 2.36
CA PRO A 123 -19.09 -9.26 3.01
C PRO A 123 -20.50 -9.05 2.46
N LEU A 124 -21.26 -10.12 2.28
CA LEU A 124 -22.64 -10.14 1.77
C LEU A 124 -22.82 -9.71 0.30
N LEU A 125 -21.80 -9.24 -0.38
CA LEU A 125 -21.94 -8.81 -1.78
C LEU A 125 -22.33 -9.99 -2.69
N GLY A 126 -21.69 -11.14 -2.51
CA GLY A 126 -21.98 -12.37 -3.27
C GLY A 126 -23.44 -12.83 -3.13
N GLU A 127 -24.09 -12.50 -2.02
CA GLU A 127 -25.49 -12.87 -1.77
C GLU A 127 -26.49 -11.79 -2.25
N LEU A 128 -26.12 -10.51 -2.14
CA LEU A 128 -27.01 -9.39 -2.42
C LEU A 128 -26.96 -8.93 -3.87
N ALA A 129 -25.80 -8.97 -4.52
CA ALA A 129 -25.63 -8.48 -5.88
C ALA A 129 -26.52 -9.20 -6.92
N PRO A 130 -26.64 -10.54 -6.89
CA PRO A 130 -27.55 -11.25 -7.80
C PRO A 130 -29.04 -10.87 -7.59
N ARG A 131 -29.40 -10.57 -6.34
CA ARG A 131 -30.78 -10.18 -5.99
C ARG A 131 -31.14 -8.76 -6.45
N LEU A 132 -30.12 -7.90 -6.59
CA LEU A 132 -30.29 -6.52 -7.03
C LEU A 132 -30.04 -6.32 -8.52
N GLY A 133 -29.71 -7.39 -9.26
CA GLY A 133 -29.39 -7.32 -10.70
C GLY A 133 -28.12 -6.50 -11.01
N VAL A 134 -27.25 -6.31 -10.02
CA VAL A 134 -26.03 -5.54 -10.17
C VAL A 134 -24.85 -6.51 -10.36
N THR A 135 -24.15 -6.39 -11.49
CA THR A 135 -22.86 -7.05 -11.66
C THR A 135 -21.81 -6.28 -10.86
N SER A 136 -21.42 -6.81 -9.71
CA SER A 136 -20.47 -6.17 -8.81
C SER A 136 -19.10 -6.81 -8.97
N GLU A 137 -18.45 -6.55 -10.09
CA GLU A 137 -17.06 -6.96 -10.32
C GLU A 137 -16.14 -5.75 -10.26
N PHE A 138 -14.92 -5.98 -9.77
CA PHE A 138 -13.88 -4.96 -9.83
C PHE A 138 -13.38 -4.78 -11.27
N SER A 139 -13.12 -3.55 -11.66
CA SER A 139 -12.50 -3.21 -12.94
C SER A 139 -11.12 -2.59 -12.70
N PRO A 140 -10.02 -3.21 -13.18
CA PRO A 140 -9.95 -4.55 -13.75
C PRO A 140 -10.19 -5.66 -12.72
N GLY A 141 -10.73 -6.80 -13.19
CA GLY A 141 -10.86 -8.02 -12.40
C GLY A 141 -9.51 -8.65 -12.04
N PRO A 142 -9.50 -9.70 -11.19
CA PRO A 142 -8.25 -10.30 -10.71
C PRO A 142 -7.29 -10.75 -11.81
N ASP A 143 -7.75 -11.51 -12.78
CA ASP A 143 -6.92 -12.06 -13.87
C ASP A 143 -6.47 -10.96 -14.84
N GLU A 144 -7.34 -10.02 -15.13
CA GLU A 144 -7.00 -8.86 -15.96
C GLU A 144 -5.93 -8.01 -15.30
N THR A 145 -6.05 -7.79 -13.99
CA THR A 145 -5.02 -7.08 -13.19
C THR A 145 -3.65 -7.74 -13.37
N LEU A 146 -3.56 -9.07 -13.20
CA LEU A 146 -2.30 -9.79 -13.35
C LEU A 146 -1.76 -9.75 -14.77
N ARG A 147 -2.63 -9.77 -15.79
CA ARG A 147 -2.22 -9.59 -17.21
C ARG A 147 -1.66 -8.19 -17.47
N ILE A 148 -2.29 -7.14 -16.95
CA ILE A 148 -1.80 -5.75 -17.05
C ILE A 148 -0.43 -5.64 -16.38
N ILE A 149 -0.27 -6.15 -15.16
CA ILE A 149 0.99 -6.15 -14.42
C ILE A 149 2.11 -6.80 -15.24
N ASN A 150 1.86 -8.02 -15.76
CA ASN A 150 2.87 -8.76 -16.50
C ASN A 150 3.27 -8.08 -17.83
N SER A 151 2.32 -7.45 -18.52
CA SER A 151 2.55 -6.90 -19.87
C SER A 151 3.03 -5.44 -19.88
N GLN A 152 2.73 -4.66 -18.86
CA GLN A 152 2.94 -3.21 -18.90
C GLN A 152 3.98 -2.69 -17.92
N LEU A 153 4.24 -3.40 -16.81
CA LEU A 153 5.17 -2.89 -15.82
C LEU A 153 6.63 -3.06 -16.28
N PRO A 154 7.49 -2.07 -16.04
CA PRO A 154 8.93 -2.19 -16.26
C PRO A 154 9.57 -3.01 -15.14
N GLN A 155 10.76 -3.54 -15.43
CA GLN A 155 11.65 -4.07 -14.41
C GLN A 155 12.10 -2.93 -13.48
N ARG A 156 11.92 -3.12 -12.17
CA ARG A 156 12.35 -2.19 -11.13
C ARG A 156 12.44 -2.88 -9.78
N PRO A 157 13.17 -2.31 -8.83
CA PRO A 157 13.24 -2.86 -7.48
C PRO A 157 11.87 -2.89 -6.80
N ARG A 158 11.46 -4.07 -6.33
CA ARG A 158 10.25 -4.27 -5.53
C ARG A 158 10.54 -5.13 -4.32
N LEU A 159 10.05 -4.69 -3.18
CA LEU A 159 9.99 -5.48 -1.96
C LEU A 159 8.53 -5.89 -1.71
N LEU A 160 8.27 -7.18 -1.71
CA LEU A 160 6.99 -7.73 -1.29
C LEU A 160 7.13 -8.20 0.16
N ILE A 161 6.30 -7.71 1.05
CA ILE A 161 6.26 -8.15 2.44
C ILE A 161 4.93 -8.83 2.70
N ARG A 162 5.00 -10.10 3.11
CA ARG A 162 3.85 -10.86 3.61
C ARG A 162 3.97 -11.07 5.11
N PHE A 163 2.83 -11.22 5.78
CA PHE A 163 2.82 -11.55 7.20
C PHE A 163 2.48 -13.02 7.41
N ARG A 164 3.03 -13.61 8.48
CA ARG A 164 2.93 -15.06 8.73
C ARG A 164 1.48 -15.53 8.84
N ASP A 165 0.66 -14.77 9.57
CA ASP A 165 -0.71 -15.13 9.92
C ASP A 165 -1.75 -14.45 8.99
N ASP A 166 -1.29 -13.90 7.85
CA ASP A 166 -2.13 -13.27 6.84
C ASP A 166 -2.63 -14.28 5.82
N GLN A 167 -3.92 -14.58 5.88
CA GLN A 167 -4.60 -15.50 4.95
C GLN A 167 -5.12 -14.80 3.68
N LEU A 168 -5.06 -13.46 3.63
CA LEU A 168 -5.52 -12.67 2.48
C LEU A 168 -4.39 -12.33 1.51
N ASP A 169 -3.15 -12.61 1.89
CA ASP A 169 -1.96 -12.26 1.11
C ASP A 169 -1.83 -13.10 -0.15
N GLN A 170 -1.69 -12.45 -1.28
CA GLN A 170 -1.43 -13.04 -2.60
C GLN A 170 -0.06 -12.64 -3.19
N SER A 171 0.89 -12.18 -2.36
CA SER A 171 2.21 -11.72 -2.81
C SER A 171 2.99 -12.81 -3.54
N ARG A 172 2.89 -14.08 -3.12
CA ARG A 172 3.52 -15.21 -3.83
C ARG A 172 2.94 -15.44 -5.22
N GLN A 173 1.63 -15.22 -5.41
CA GLN A 173 1.01 -15.28 -6.72
C GLN A 173 1.48 -14.12 -7.58
N LEU A 174 1.43 -12.89 -7.05
CA LEU A 174 1.87 -11.68 -7.74
C LEU A 174 3.31 -11.81 -8.25
N LEU A 175 4.22 -12.37 -7.46
CA LEU A 175 5.64 -12.51 -7.81
C LEU A 175 5.85 -13.23 -9.15
N ARG A 176 4.96 -14.16 -9.54
CA ARG A 176 5.03 -14.90 -10.82
C ARG A 176 4.71 -14.02 -12.04
N PHE A 177 4.08 -12.88 -11.84
CA PHE A 177 3.65 -11.95 -12.89
C PHE A 177 4.49 -10.68 -12.94
N LEU A 178 5.29 -10.39 -11.90
CA LEU A 178 6.15 -9.23 -11.87
C LEU A 178 7.35 -9.43 -12.81
N PRO A 179 7.66 -8.43 -13.66
CA PRO A 179 8.82 -8.50 -14.54
C PRO A 179 10.14 -8.41 -13.76
N GLY A 180 11.19 -9.05 -14.30
CA GLY A 180 12.56 -8.96 -13.76
C GLY A 180 12.97 -10.07 -12.81
N GLY A 181 12.06 -11.00 -12.46
CA GLY A 181 12.39 -12.13 -11.58
C GLY A 181 12.96 -11.71 -10.22
N GLU A 182 13.72 -12.60 -9.58
CA GLU A 182 14.31 -12.38 -8.24
C GLU A 182 15.37 -11.26 -8.20
N ALA A 183 15.96 -10.91 -9.33
CA ALA A 183 16.92 -9.80 -9.40
C ALA A 183 16.27 -8.45 -9.06
N PHE A 184 14.97 -8.30 -9.32
CA PHE A 184 14.23 -7.07 -9.08
C PHE A 184 13.16 -7.22 -8.00
N ASN A 185 12.66 -8.42 -7.73
CA ASN A 185 11.53 -8.65 -6.86
C ASN A 185 11.93 -9.53 -5.67
N GLU A 186 12.04 -8.93 -4.50
CA GLU A 186 12.37 -9.61 -3.25
C GLU A 186 11.09 -9.91 -2.46
N LEU A 187 10.97 -11.12 -1.91
CA LEU A 187 9.87 -11.51 -1.04
C LEU A 187 10.38 -11.76 0.38
N GLN A 188 9.90 -10.97 1.33
CA GLN A 188 10.17 -11.16 2.76
C GLN A 188 8.92 -11.60 3.51
N GLN A 189 9.11 -12.42 4.56
CA GLN A 189 8.04 -12.80 5.48
C GLN A 189 8.36 -12.28 6.87
N LEU A 190 7.43 -11.48 7.43
CA LEU A 190 7.50 -10.95 8.79
C LEU A 190 6.45 -11.62 9.69
N GLY A 191 6.60 -11.45 11.01
CA GLY A 191 5.55 -11.81 11.96
C GLY A 191 4.36 -10.86 11.86
N GLY A 192 3.17 -11.32 12.23
CA GLY A 192 1.95 -10.53 12.22
C GLY A 192 0.88 -11.01 11.26
N ASP A 193 -0.17 -10.22 11.11
CA ASP A 193 -1.36 -10.49 10.32
C ASP A 193 -1.60 -9.40 9.26
N HIS A 194 -2.69 -9.54 8.48
CA HIS A 194 -3.07 -8.58 7.43
C HIS A 194 -3.16 -7.13 7.93
N LEU A 195 -3.55 -6.92 9.18
CA LEU A 195 -3.71 -5.60 9.77
C LEU A 195 -2.46 -5.06 10.47
N THR A 196 -1.34 -5.78 10.42
CA THR A 196 -0.09 -5.35 11.07
C THR A 196 0.37 -3.96 10.61
N PRO A 197 0.33 -3.57 9.32
CA PRO A 197 0.66 -2.21 8.90
C PRO A 197 -0.31 -1.14 9.42
N ALA A 198 -1.57 -1.53 9.67
CA ALA A 198 -2.66 -0.66 10.09
C ALA A 198 -2.89 -0.64 11.61
N SER A 199 -1.94 -1.01 12.41
CA SER A 199 -2.11 -1.42 13.82
C SER A 199 -2.40 -0.29 14.82
N ALA A 200 -2.70 0.95 14.43
CA ALA A 200 -2.61 1.98 15.43
C ALA A 200 -3.83 2.80 15.78
N GLY A 201 -4.88 2.77 15.05
CA GLY A 201 -5.94 3.75 15.30
C GLY A 201 -7.22 3.16 15.89
N LEU A 202 -7.71 2.12 15.27
CA LEU A 202 -9.09 1.64 15.52
C LEU A 202 -9.26 0.82 16.80
N ARG A 203 -8.23 0.09 17.24
CA ARG A 203 -8.34 -0.72 18.47
C ARG A 203 -8.03 0.05 19.75
N GLN A 204 -7.21 1.09 19.70
CA GLN A 204 -6.92 1.91 20.89
C GLN A 204 -8.17 2.64 21.41
N GLN A 205 -9.08 3.01 20.50
CA GLN A 205 -10.37 3.59 20.86
C GLN A 205 -11.37 2.58 21.43
N TRP A 206 -11.25 1.27 21.10
CA TRP A 206 -12.22 0.24 21.47
C TRP A 206 -11.80 -0.67 22.62
N LEU A 207 -10.51 -0.89 22.86
CA LEU A 207 -10.01 -1.91 23.79
C LEU A 207 -9.03 -1.40 24.86
N GLY A 208 -8.84 -0.08 24.98
CA GLY A 208 -7.94 0.50 26.03
C GLY A 208 -6.57 -0.19 26.08
N GLY A 209 -5.57 0.44 25.61
CA GLY A 209 -4.10 0.28 25.68
C GLY A 209 -3.38 -1.01 26.14
N LEU A 210 -4.04 -2.09 26.53
CA LEU A 210 -3.43 -3.28 27.14
C LEU A 210 -2.86 -4.31 26.16
N GLY A 211 -2.92 -4.11 24.83
CA GLY A 211 -2.47 -5.06 23.81
C GLY A 211 -1.34 -4.57 22.88
N ASP A 212 -0.73 -3.45 23.13
CA ASP A 212 0.12 -2.73 22.16
C ASP A 212 1.58 -3.21 22.02
N GLY A 213 2.11 -3.95 22.98
CA GLY A 213 3.53 -4.31 23.00
C GLY A 213 4.00 -5.19 21.83
N PRO A 214 3.36 -6.33 21.54
CA PRO A 214 3.76 -7.22 20.43
C PRO A 214 3.61 -6.53 19.06
N ARG A 215 2.52 -5.83 18.84
CA ARG A 215 2.23 -5.13 17.58
C ARG A 215 3.16 -3.94 17.31
N GLN A 216 3.55 -3.20 18.32
CA GLN A 216 4.52 -2.14 18.16
C GLN A 216 5.90 -2.70 17.74
N ARG A 217 6.31 -3.86 18.24
CA ARG A 217 7.55 -4.53 17.82
C ARG A 217 7.47 -5.00 16.37
N GLU A 218 6.35 -5.56 15.94
CA GLU A 218 6.12 -6.00 14.56
C GLU A 218 6.15 -4.81 13.61
N LEU A 219 5.53 -3.71 13.98
CA LEU A 219 5.50 -2.48 13.19
C LEU A 219 6.90 -1.84 13.09
N ASN A 220 7.65 -1.82 14.18
CA ASN A 220 9.03 -1.33 14.17
C ASN A 220 9.91 -2.18 13.25
N ARG A 221 9.77 -3.52 13.31
CA ARG A 221 10.45 -4.44 12.40
C ARG A 221 10.07 -4.22 10.94
N LEU A 222 8.78 -3.95 10.67
CA LEU A 222 8.31 -3.61 9.33
C LEU A 222 8.98 -2.33 8.81
N ALA A 223 8.96 -1.25 9.59
CA ALA A 223 9.59 0.00 9.21
C ALA A 223 11.11 -0.14 9.01
N GLU A 224 11.75 -0.95 9.86
CA GLU A 224 13.17 -1.27 9.76
C GLU A 224 13.50 -2.10 8.51
N ALA A 225 12.70 -3.12 8.20
CA ALA A 225 12.88 -3.93 7.00
C ALA A 225 12.77 -3.10 5.71
N ILE A 226 11.79 -2.19 5.64
CA ILE A 226 11.65 -1.26 4.51
C ILE A 226 12.87 -0.36 4.38
N GLU A 227 13.35 0.19 5.49
CA GLU A 227 14.48 1.10 5.51
C GLU A 227 15.79 0.41 5.10
N GLN A 228 16.07 -0.76 5.68
CA GLN A 228 17.28 -1.55 5.36
C GLN A 228 17.29 -1.97 3.90
N TRP A 229 16.14 -2.42 3.38
CA TRP A 229 16.03 -2.80 1.98
C TRP A 229 16.26 -1.62 1.03
N TRP A 230 15.76 -0.44 1.38
CA TRP A 230 15.99 0.78 0.59
C TRP A 230 17.47 1.18 0.57
N GLN A 231 18.14 1.17 1.73
CA GLN A 231 19.55 1.54 1.87
C GLN A 231 20.47 0.65 1.06
N GLN A 232 20.20 -0.67 1.01
CA GLN A 232 20.99 -1.63 0.21
C GLN A 232 20.92 -1.40 -1.30
N ARG A 233 20.04 -0.53 -1.79
CA ARG A 233 19.84 -0.24 -3.22
C ARG A 233 20.28 1.17 -3.62
N GLY A 234 20.67 1.99 -2.67
CA GLY A 234 21.15 3.35 -2.86
C GLY A 234 22.67 3.46 -3.03
N ASP A 235 23.36 2.33 -2.85
CA ASP A 235 24.77 2.14 -3.13
C ASP A 235 24.94 1.47 -4.51
#